data_24740b9318fe07039899655b422459b3
#
_entry.id   24740b9318fe07039899655b422459b3
#
_cell.length_a   1.000
_cell.length_b   1.000
_cell.length_c   1.000
_cell.angle_alpha   90.00
_cell.angle_beta   90.00
_cell.angle_gamma   90.00
#
_symmetry.space_group_name_H-M   'P 1'
#
loop_
_entity.id
_entity.type
_entity.pdbx_description
1 polymer ?
#
loop_
_entity_poly.entity_id
_entity_poly.type
_entity_poly.pdbx_seq_one_letter_code
_entity_poly.pdbx_strand_id
1 'polypeptide(L)'
;NIRFYIKINTRGETSMEKNRMRPVKAGKSMRMSYSRQKEVLEMPNLIEVQKDSYQWFLDEGLKEVFDDISPIADYNGRLSLEFVDFALCEDDVKYSIEECKERDATYAAPLKVRVRLHNKESEDISEHEIFMGDLPLMTKTGTFVINGAERVIVSQLVRSPGIYYDIQKDKYGKIFLYSSQVIPNRGAWLEYETDANDVFYVKVDRNKKVPVTVLIRALGFGTNAEIIDIFGEEPKLLATMEKDTSTNYQEGILELYKKLRPGEPLSVDSAEALISGMFFDPRRYDLAKVGRYKFNKKLSFKS
;
A
#
# COMPACT_ATOMS: atom_id res chain seq x y z
N ASN A 1 41.73 18.33 -7.20
CA ASN A 1 43.06 18.21 -7.78
C ASN A 1 43.17 16.94 -8.60
N ILE A 2 42.85 17.06 -9.87
CA ILE A 2 43.03 15.98 -10.85
C ILE A 2 44.43 16.15 -11.41
N ARG A 3 45.36 15.28 -11.05
CA ARG A 3 46.69 15.23 -11.63
C ARG A 3 46.61 14.53 -12.97
N PHE A 4 46.87 15.27 -14.06
CA PHE A 4 47.15 14.69 -15.37
C PHE A 4 48.56 14.13 -15.37
N TYR A 5 48.72 12.82 -15.59
CA TYR A 5 50.02 12.23 -15.90
C TYR A 5 50.28 12.32 -17.40
N ILE A 6 51.19 13.20 -17.78
CA ILE A 6 51.72 13.26 -19.15
C ILE A 6 52.91 12.29 -19.19
N LYS A 7 52.78 11.23 -19.98
CA LYS A 7 53.89 10.32 -20.28
C LYS A 7 54.61 10.87 -21.51
N ILE A 8 55.80 11.46 -21.29
CA ILE A 8 56.67 11.94 -22.38
C ILE A 8 57.47 10.75 -22.89
N ASN A 9 57.26 10.40 -24.16
CA ASN A 9 58.05 9.36 -24.82
C ASN A 9 59.36 9.95 -25.33
N THR A 10 60.46 9.22 -25.26
CA THR A 10 61.85 9.63 -25.53
C THR A 10 62.14 10.08 -26.99
N ARG A 11 61.11 10.31 -27.80
CA ARG A 11 61.21 10.85 -29.18
C ARG A 11 60.45 12.15 -29.40
N GLY A 12 60.12 12.87 -28.33
CA GLY A 12 59.54 14.21 -28.49
C GLY A 12 58.13 14.30 -29.09
N GLU A 13 57.43 13.17 -29.30
CA GLU A 13 56.05 13.16 -29.75
C GLU A 13 55.13 13.03 -28.56
N THR A 14 54.39 14.04 -28.24
CA THR A 14 53.22 14.00 -27.35
C THR A 14 52.15 13.12 -27.99
N SER A 15 52.16 11.85 -27.66
CA SER A 15 51.02 10.99 -28.01
C SER A 15 49.86 11.35 -27.08
N MET A 16 49.02 12.27 -27.51
CA MET A 16 47.64 12.31 -27.05
C MET A 16 47.07 10.94 -27.37
N GLU A 17 46.81 10.11 -26.37
CA GLU A 17 45.98 8.93 -26.55
C GLU A 17 44.68 9.38 -27.22
N LYS A 18 44.59 9.18 -28.52
CA LYS A 18 43.35 9.38 -29.27
C LYS A 18 42.26 8.61 -28.56
N ASN A 19 41.32 9.35 -27.94
CA ASN A 19 40.10 8.80 -27.45
C ASN A 19 39.50 7.88 -28.53
N ARG A 20 39.72 6.57 -28.42
CA ARG A 20 39.24 5.63 -29.42
C ARG A 20 37.73 5.52 -29.26
N MET A 21 37.03 6.42 -29.95
CA MET A 21 35.60 6.28 -30.18
C MET A 21 35.32 4.91 -30.77
N ARG A 22 34.47 4.16 -30.12
CA ARG A 22 34.11 2.82 -30.60
C ARG A 22 32.61 2.76 -30.89
N PRO A 23 32.20 2.15 -31.99
CA PRO A 23 30.80 1.88 -32.24
C PRO A 23 30.32 0.79 -31.27
N VAL A 24 29.24 1.06 -30.55
CA VAL A 24 28.57 0.13 -29.63
C VAL A 24 27.11 -0.02 -30.06
N LYS A 25 26.62 -1.25 -30.08
CA LYS A 25 25.22 -1.50 -30.39
C LYS A 25 24.37 -1.11 -29.19
N ALA A 26 23.48 -0.16 -29.36
CA ALA A 26 22.50 0.27 -28.35
C ALA A 26 21.08 0.00 -28.87
N GLY A 27 20.53 -1.15 -28.51
CA GLY A 27 19.25 -1.62 -29.03
C GLY A 27 19.29 -1.92 -30.54
N LYS A 28 18.46 -1.23 -31.33
CA LYS A 28 18.40 -1.37 -32.79
C LYS A 28 19.38 -0.46 -33.53
N SER A 29 20.07 0.46 -32.87
CA SER A 29 20.97 1.46 -33.49
C SER A 29 22.42 1.26 -33.04
N MET A 30 23.36 1.72 -33.91
CA MET A 30 24.78 1.83 -33.56
C MET A 30 25.07 3.22 -33.05
N ARG A 31 25.68 3.33 -31.88
CA ARG A 31 26.11 4.60 -31.28
C ARG A 31 27.62 4.61 -31.04
N MET A 32 28.22 5.79 -31.05
CA MET A 32 29.63 5.96 -30.73
C MET A 32 29.81 6.11 -29.22
N SER A 33 30.55 5.19 -28.62
CA SER A 33 30.92 5.26 -27.20
C SER A 33 32.21 6.06 -27.02
N TYR A 34 32.16 7.04 -26.16
CA TYR A 34 33.31 7.85 -25.72
C TYR A 34 33.86 7.38 -24.37
N SER A 35 33.34 6.28 -23.83
CA SER A 35 33.78 5.71 -22.55
C SER A 35 35.22 5.25 -22.62
N ARG A 36 36.03 5.62 -21.63
CA ARG A 36 37.41 5.16 -21.47
C ARG A 36 37.52 3.74 -20.92
N GLN A 37 36.48 3.29 -20.23
CA GLN A 37 36.38 1.96 -19.65
C GLN A 37 35.54 1.06 -20.55
N LYS A 38 35.81 -0.24 -20.54
CA LYS A 38 34.93 -1.23 -21.15
C LYS A 38 33.66 -1.32 -20.31
N GLU A 39 32.53 -1.46 -20.96
CA GLU A 39 31.29 -1.79 -20.29
C GLU A 39 31.44 -3.15 -19.60
N VAL A 40 31.23 -3.16 -18.29
CA VAL A 40 31.29 -4.38 -17.45
C VAL A 40 29.88 -4.98 -17.30
N LEU A 41 28.87 -4.11 -17.31
CA LEU A 41 27.47 -4.50 -17.22
C LEU A 41 26.71 -3.98 -18.44
N GLU A 42 25.76 -4.75 -18.90
CA GLU A 42 24.83 -4.30 -19.94
C GLU A 42 23.96 -3.16 -19.40
N MET A 43 23.55 -2.26 -20.29
CA MET A 43 22.61 -1.18 -19.90
C MET A 43 21.27 -1.80 -19.49
N PRO A 44 20.76 -1.54 -18.28
CA PRO A 44 19.48 -2.10 -17.85
C PRO A 44 18.34 -1.58 -18.72
N ASN A 45 17.30 -2.39 -18.88
CA ASN A 45 16.08 -1.97 -19.55
C ASN A 45 15.31 -1.01 -18.62
N LEU A 46 15.28 0.28 -18.96
CA LEU A 46 14.70 1.32 -18.12
C LEU A 46 13.16 1.19 -17.94
N ILE A 47 12.51 0.40 -18.77
CA ILE A 47 11.05 0.14 -18.70
C ILE A 47 10.72 -1.24 -18.13
N GLU A 48 11.71 -1.96 -17.63
CA GLU A 48 11.54 -3.30 -17.06
C GLU A 48 10.59 -3.28 -15.86
N VAL A 49 10.73 -2.28 -14.99
CA VAL A 49 9.88 -2.11 -13.80
C VAL A 49 8.38 -2.07 -14.17
N GLN A 50 8.01 -1.31 -15.20
CA GLN A 50 6.61 -1.23 -15.64
C GLN A 50 6.14 -2.55 -16.25
N LYS A 51 6.97 -3.20 -17.07
CA LYS A 51 6.62 -4.46 -17.73
C LYS A 51 6.46 -5.60 -16.73
N ASP A 52 7.42 -5.74 -15.82
CA ASP A 52 7.39 -6.80 -14.81
C ASP A 52 6.22 -6.60 -13.84
N SER A 53 5.95 -5.35 -13.46
CA SER A 53 4.79 -5.03 -12.61
C SER A 53 3.46 -5.36 -13.30
N TYR A 54 3.33 -5.09 -14.60
CA TYR A 54 2.13 -5.42 -15.35
C TYR A 54 1.99 -6.93 -15.55
N GLN A 55 3.10 -7.62 -15.84
CA GLN A 55 3.09 -9.08 -15.96
C GLN A 55 2.68 -9.74 -14.65
N TRP A 56 3.28 -9.30 -13.53
CA TRP A 56 2.88 -9.78 -12.20
C TRP A 56 1.39 -9.52 -11.92
N PHE A 57 0.88 -8.35 -12.32
CA PHE A 57 -0.54 -8.04 -12.16
C PHE A 57 -1.45 -9.01 -12.92
N LEU A 58 -1.07 -9.41 -14.14
CA LEU A 58 -1.82 -10.39 -14.92
C LEU A 58 -1.71 -11.81 -14.34
N ASP A 59 -0.52 -12.20 -13.90
CA ASP A 59 -0.23 -13.58 -13.45
C ASP A 59 -0.74 -13.84 -12.02
N GLU A 60 -0.55 -12.88 -11.12
CA GLU A 60 -0.81 -13.04 -9.68
C GLU A 60 -1.82 -12.01 -9.14
N GLY A 61 -1.66 -10.74 -9.50
CA GLY A 61 -2.43 -9.65 -8.91
C GLY A 61 -3.93 -9.74 -9.16
N LEU A 62 -4.37 -10.12 -10.34
CA LEU A 62 -5.78 -10.35 -10.64
C LEU A 62 -6.35 -11.50 -9.82
N LYS A 63 -5.58 -12.57 -9.66
CA LYS A 63 -5.99 -13.71 -8.84
C LYS A 63 -6.15 -13.32 -7.38
N GLU A 64 -5.22 -12.57 -6.80
CA GLU A 64 -5.32 -12.06 -5.44
C GLU A 64 -6.60 -11.22 -5.24
N VAL A 65 -6.94 -10.36 -6.21
CA VAL A 65 -8.17 -9.54 -6.14
C VAL A 65 -9.42 -10.41 -6.14
N PHE A 66 -9.50 -11.41 -7.01
CA PHE A 66 -10.65 -12.30 -7.05
C PHE A 66 -10.73 -13.19 -5.80
N ASP A 67 -9.63 -13.68 -5.29
CA ASP A 67 -9.56 -14.47 -4.05
C ASP A 67 -9.99 -13.65 -2.83
N ASP A 68 -9.61 -12.36 -2.76
CA ASP A 68 -9.99 -11.45 -1.67
C ASP A 68 -11.50 -11.13 -1.64
N ILE A 69 -12.14 -11.07 -2.81
CA ILE A 69 -13.56 -10.76 -2.95
C ILE A 69 -14.42 -12.03 -2.78
N SER A 70 -13.88 -13.17 -3.17
CA SER A 70 -14.57 -14.46 -3.16
C SER A 70 -14.60 -15.09 -1.75
N PRO A 71 -15.72 -15.74 -1.35
CA PRO A 71 -17.03 -15.74 -1.98
C PRO A 71 -17.89 -14.52 -1.60
N ILE A 72 -18.75 -14.09 -2.52
CA ILE A 72 -19.79 -13.09 -2.23
C ILE A 72 -21.04 -13.86 -1.80
N ALA A 73 -21.41 -13.73 -0.52
CA ALA A 73 -22.58 -14.39 0.03
C ALA A 73 -23.76 -13.43 0.19
N ASP A 74 -24.97 -13.94 -0.01
CA ASP A 74 -26.20 -13.24 0.34
C ASP A 74 -26.31 -13.02 1.86
N TYR A 75 -27.08 -12.01 2.26
CA TYR A 75 -27.33 -11.68 3.68
C TYR A 75 -27.80 -12.88 4.51
N ASN A 76 -28.62 -13.74 3.93
CA ASN A 76 -29.11 -14.96 4.58
C ASN A 76 -28.16 -16.16 4.41
N GLY A 77 -27.08 -16.02 3.69
CA GLY A 77 -26.12 -17.09 3.39
C GLY A 77 -26.69 -18.24 2.55
N ARG A 78 -27.81 -18.01 1.83
CA ARG A 78 -28.46 -19.00 0.97
C ARG A 78 -27.80 -19.13 -0.40
N LEU A 79 -27.39 -17.98 -0.94
CA LEU A 79 -26.67 -17.89 -2.20
C LEU A 79 -25.22 -17.49 -1.96
N SER A 80 -24.30 -18.12 -2.65
CA SER A 80 -22.88 -17.80 -2.59
C SER A 80 -22.32 -17.82 -4.01
N LEU A 81 -21.72 -16.69 -4.41
CA LEU A 81 -21.03 -16.54 -5.69
C LEU A 81 -19.53 -16.65 -5.46
N GLU A 82 -18.89 -17.58 -6.13
CA GLU A 82 -17.46 -17.83 -6.08
C GLU A 82 -16.81 -17.50 -7.43
N PHE A 83 -15.69 -16.79 -7.41
CA PHE A 83 -14.85 -16.59 -8.59
C PHE A 83 -13.88 -17.75 -8.70
N VAL A 84 -13.99 -18.52 -9.80
CA VAL A 84 -13.24 -19.76 -9.98
C VAL A 84 -11.96 -19.52 -10.77
N ASP A 85 -12.07 -18.77 -11.87
CA ASP A 85 -11.00 -18.54 -12.81
C ASP A 85 -11.29 -17.29 -13.65
N PHE A 86 -10.26 -16.74 -14.30
CA PHE A 86 -10.41 -15.64 -15.23
C PHE A 86 -9.57 -15.85 -16.49
N ALA A 87 -10.01 -15.27 -17.60
CA ALA A 87 -9.31 -15.30 -18.86
C ALA A 87 -9.29 -13.90 -19.50
N LEU A 88 -8.12 -13.45 -19.89
CA LEU A 88 -7.94 -12.25 -20.70
C LEU A 88 -7.90 -12.66 -22.17
N CYS A 89 -8.90 -12.22 -22.94
CA CYS A 89 -9.05 -12.59 -24.35
C CYS A 89 -8.24 -11.66 -25.23
N GLU A 90 -6.90 -11.86 -25.29
CA GLU A 90 -6.02 -11.02 -26.11
C GLU A 90 -6.27 -11.15 -27.62
N ASP A 91 -6.86 -12.26 -28.06
CA ASP A 91 -7.22 -12.47 -29.47
C ASP A 91 -8.47 -11.68 -29.88
N ASP A 92 -9.29 -11.22 -28.93
CA ASP A 92 -10.54 -10.48 -29.16
C ASP A 92 -10.33 -8.94 -29.12
N VAL A 93 -9.10 -8.46 -29.30
CA VAL A 93 -8.80 -7.02 -29.34
C VAL A 93 -9.44 -6.39 -30.57
N LYS A 94 -10.28 -5.38 -30.35
CA LYS A 94 -11.09 -4.76 -31.43
C LYS A 94 -10.26 -3.92 -32.42
N TYR A 95 -9.25 -3.22 -31.94
CA TYR A 95 -8.47 -2.27 -32.73
C TYR A 95 -6.98 -2.44 -32.44
N SER A 96 -6.17 -2.25 -33.45
CA SER A 96 -4.71 -2.14 -33.30
C SER A 96 -4.32 -0.88 -32.52
N ILE A 97 -3.06 -0.79 -32.09
CA ILE A 97 -2.55 0.36 -31.34
C ILE A 97 -2.70 1.66 -32.16
N GLU A 98 -2.39 1.60 -33.47
CA GLU A 98 -2.47 2.72 -34.40
C GLU A 98 -3.94 3.15 -34.57
N GLU A 99 -4.83 2.21 -34.79
CA GLU A 99 -6.27 2.48 -34.91
C GLU A 99 -6.86 3.07 -33.62
N CYS A 100 -6.41 2.61 -32.45
CA CYS A 100 -6.84 3.21 -31.19
C CYS A 100 -6.44 4.68 -31.08
N LYS A 101 -5.25 5.04 -31.56
CA LYS A 101 -4.79 6.45 -31.58
C LYS A 101 -5.57 7.30 -32.55
N GLU A 102 -5.93 6.76 -33.71
CA GLU A 102 -6.71 7.48 -34.73
C GLU A 102 -8.19 7.65 -34.34
N ARG A 103 -8.76 6.68 -33.63
CA ARG A 103 -10.19 6.64 -33.28
C ARG A 103 -10.51 7.13 -31.88
N ASP A 104 -9.53 7.66 -31.16
CA ASP A 104 -9.65 8.02 -29.73
C ASP A 104 -10.19 6.85 -28.87
N ALA A 105 -9.76 5.62 -29.20
CA ALA A 105 -10.16 4.40 -28.53
C ALA A 105 -9.11 3.94 -27.52
N THR A 106 -9.50 3.00 -26.66
CA THR A 106 -8.59 2.36 -25.69
C THR A 106 -8.13 1.01 -26.23
N TYR A 107 -6.82 0.76 -26.17
CA TYR A 107 -6.23 -0.54 -26.50
C TYR A 107 -6.45 -1.50 -25.31
N ALA A 108 -7.44 -2.38 -25.43
CA ALA A 108 -7.88 -3.25 -24.35
C ALA A 108 -8.35 -4.60 -24.89
N ALA A 109 -8.32 -5.61 -24.02
CA ALA A 109 -8.88 -6.93 -24.27
C ALA A 109 -10.01 -7.24 -23.28
N PRO A 110 -11.04 -8.03 -23.69
CA PRO A 110 -12.11 -8.45 -22.82
C PRO A 110 -11.59 -9.36 -21.70
N LEU A 111 -11.95 -9.02 -20.46
CA LEU A 111 -11.75 -9.88 -19.30
C LEU A 111 -13.01 -10.68 -19.02
N LYS A 112 -12.92 -11.98 -19.13
CA LYS A 112 -13.98 -12.93 -18.82
C LYS A 112 -13.65 -13.67 -17.54
N VAL A 113 -14.63 -13.88 -16.70
CA VAL A 113 -14.48 -14.55 -15.41
C VAL A 113 -15.46 -15.70 -15.30
N ARG A 114 -14.96 -16.85 -14.91
CA ARG A 114 -15.79 -18.01 -14.61
C ARG A 114 -16.24 -17.93 -13.17
N VAL A 115 -17.55 -17.86 -12.98
CA VAL A 115 -18.19 -17.79 -11.68
C VAL A 115 -19.00 -19.04 -11.41
N ARG A 116 -19.03 -19.43 -10.13
CA ARG A 116 -19.83 -20.53 -9.63
C ARG A 116 -20.84 -20.00 -8.62
N LEU A 117 -22.11 -20.21 -8.92
CA LEU A 117 -23.21 -19.87 -8.03
C LEU A 117 -23.65 -21.12 -7.27
N HIS A 118 -23.53 -21.07 -5.96
CA HIS A 118 -24.04 -22.09 -5.05
C HIS A 118 -25.38 -21.65 -4.48
N ASN A 119 -26.42 -22.46 -4.70
CA ASN A 119 -27.73 -22.29 -4.05
C ASN A 119 -27.90 -23.39 -3.01
N LYS A 120 -27.85 -23.02 -1.72
CA LYS A 120 -27.96 -23.97 -0.61
C LYS A 120 -29.41 -24.48 -0.40
N GLU A 121 -30.41 -23.78 -0.94
CA GLU A 121 -31.81 -24.22 -0.81
C GLU A 121 -32.16 -25.34 -1.80
N SER A 122 -31.64 -25.23 -3.02
CA SER A 122 -31.86 -26.25 -4.06
C SER A 122 -30.74 -27.25 -4.18
N GLU A 123 -29.63 -27.05 -3.43
CA GLU A 123 -28.36 -27.79 -3.56
C GLU A 123 -27.77 -27.74 -4.99
N ASP A 124 -28.16 -26.74 -5.78
CA ASP A 124 -27.71 -26.57 -7.15
C ASP A 124 -26.41 -25.75 -7.21
N ILE A 125 -25.55 -26.19 -8.11
CA ILE A 125 -24.31 -25.48 -8.46
C ILE A 125 -24.37 -25.18 -9.95
N SER A 126 -24.35 -23.89 -10.31
CA SER A 126 -24.27 -23.46 -11.70
C SER A 126 -22.99 -22.68 -11.98
N GLU A 127 -22.35 -22.99 -13.10
CA GLU A 127 -21.15 -22.27 -13.56
C GLU A 127 -21.48 -21.47 -14.81
N HIS A 128 -21.03 -20.22 -14.83
CA HIS A 128 -21.18 -19.33 -15.96
C HIS A 128 -19.90 -18.53 -16.21
N GLU A 129 -19.63 -18.27 -17.47
CA GLU A 129 -18.61 -17.33 -17.88
C GLU A 129 -19.27 -15.96 -18.07
N ILE A 130 -18.79 -14.95 -17.36
CA ILE A 130 -19.31 -13.59 -17.42
C ILE A 130 -18.25 -12.62 -17.92
N PHE A 131 -18.68 -11.65 -18.72
CA PHE A 131 -17.86 -10.53 -19.14
C PHE A 131 -17.78 -9.51 -18.00
N MET A 132 -16.56 -9.25 -17.49
CA MET A 132 -16.34 -8.28 -16.43
C MET A 132 -16.08 -6.86 -16.95
N GLY A 133 -15.44 -6.77 -18.11
CA GLY A 133 -15.09 -5.49 -18.72
C GLY A 133 -13.88 -5.62 -19.64
N ASP A 134 -13.49 -4.50 -20.25
CA ASP A 134 -12.30 -4.43 -21.08
C ASP A 134 -11.10 -3.98 -20.22
N LEU A 135 -10.05 -4.80 -20.17
CA LEU A 135 -8.82 -4.50 -19.45
C LEU A 135 -7.81 -3.87 -20.41
N PRO A 136 -7.28 -2.67 -20.10
CA PRO A 136 -6.25 -2.05 -20.92
C PRO A 136 -4.99 -2.91 -21.02
N LEU A 137 -4.47 -3.06 -22.24
CA LEU A 137 -3.24 -3.82 -22.50
C LEU A 137 -2.03 -2.89 -22.58
N MET A 138 -0.92 -3.38 -22.04
CA MET A 138 0.36 -2.69 -22.13
C MET A 138 0.99 -2.92 -23.52
N THR A 139 1.48 -1.84 -24.13
CA THR A 139 2.22 -1.93 -25.38
C THR A 139 3.64 -2.47 -25.17
N LYS A 140 4.31 -2.83 -26.25
CA LYS A 140 5.72 -3.30 -26.20
C LYS A 140 6.68 -2.25 -25.62
N THR A 141 6.30 -0.97 -25.62
CA THR A 141 7.09 0.14 -25.07
C THR A 141 6.77 0.46 -23.61
N GLY A 142 5.91 -0.33 -22.95
CA GLY A 142 5.55 -0.14 -21.54
C GLY A 142 4.51 0.97 -21.31
N THR A 143 3.75 1.33 -22.34
CA THR A 143 2.72 2.36 -22.31
C THR A 143 1.33 1.75 -22.44
N PHE A 144 0.31 2.53 -22.11
CA PHE A 144 -1.10 2.21 -22.35
C PHE A 144 -1.69 3.24 -23.31
N VAL A 145 -2.55 2.82 -24.21
CA VAL A 145 -3.32 3.72 -25.06
C VAL A 145 -4.73 3.82 -24.51
N ILE A 146 -5.05 4.97 -23.92
CA ILE A 146 -6.35 5.24 -23.28
C ILE A 146 -7.00 6.42 -24.00
N ASN A 147 -8.16 6.19 -24.60
CA ASN A 147 -8.87 7.21 -25.38
C ASN A 147 -7.95 7.89 -26.41
N GLY A 148 -7.19 7.09 -27.15
CA GLY A 148 -6.26 7.56 -28.19
C GLY A 148 -4.93 8.14 -27.67
N ALA A 149 -4.83 8.45 -26.37
CA ALA A 149 -3.63 9.03 -25.78
C ALA A 149 -2.72 7.95 -25.20
N GLU A 150 -1.44 7.98 -25.54
CA GLU A 150 -0.43 7.12 -24.99
C GLU A 150 -0.04 7.59 -23.58
N ARG A 151 -0.21 6.73 -22.57
CA ARG A 151 -0.01 7.05 -21.16
C ARG A 151 0.91 6.04 -20.51
N VAL A 152 1.60 6.47 -19.47
CA VAL A 152 2.48 5.64 -18.65
C VAL A 152 2.00 5.68 -17.21
N ILE A 153 2.01 4.53 -16.55
CA ILE A 153 1.79 4.45 -15.10
C ILE A 153 3.12 4.79 -14.41
N VAL A 154 3.13 5.89 -13.67
CA VAL A 154 4.31 6.31 -12.91
C VAL A 154 4.37 5.53 -11.62
N SER A 155 5.50 4.86 -11.36
CA SER A 155 5.74 4.19 -10.09
C SER A 155 5.72 5.18 -8.93
N GLN A 156 4.97 4.87 -7.88
CA GLN A 156 4.84 5.72 -6.70
C GLN A 156 5.49 5.05 -5.50
N LEU A 157 6.29 5.80 -4.75
CA LEU A 157 6.84 5.36 -3.49
C LEU A 157 5.81 5.56 -2.40
N VAL A 158 5.42 4.48 -1.73
CA VAL A 158 4.56 4.50 -0.56
C VAL A 158 5.39 4.28 0.70
N ARG A 159 4.93 4.84 1.82
CA ARG A 159 5.55 4.55 3.11
C ARG A 159 5.35 3.07 3.44
N SER A 160 6.44 2.39 3.76
CA SER A 160 6.37 0.98 4.15
C SER A 160 5.51 0.80 5.40
N PRO A 161 4.74 -0.31 5.51
CA PRO A 161 4.09 -0.65 6.77
C PRO A 161 5.09 -0.71 7.92
N GLY A 162 4.66 -0.28 9.10
CA GLY A 162 5.50 -0.27 10.29
C GLY A 162 5.11 0.84 11.26
N ILE A 163 5.96 1.04 12.28
CA ILE A 163 5.82 2.11 13.26
C ILE A 163 6.88 3.18 13.03
N TYR A 164 6.47 4.44 13.11
CA TYR A 164 7.32 5.62 12.93
C TYR A 164 7.20 6.52 14.15
N TYR A 165 8.31 7.09 14.57
CA TYR A 165 8.38 8.01 15.70
C TYR A 165 8.95 9.33 15.23
N ASP A 166 8.44 10.42 15.79
CA ASP A 166 8.92 11.78 15.54
C ASP A 166 8.90 12.59 16.83
N ILE A 167 9.79 13.56 16.92
CA ILE A 167 9.92 14.46 18.06
C ILE A 167 9.95 15.88 17.52
N GLN A 168 9.01 16.70 17.94
CA GLN A 168 8.93 18.09 17.56
C GLN A 168 8.99 18.98 18.80
N LYS A 169 9.52 20.19 18.62
CA LYS A 169 9.44 21.21 19.67
C LYS A 169 8.14 21.98 19.54
N ASP A 170 7.57 22.33 20.69
CA ASP A 170 6.45 23.27 20.80
C ASP A 170 6.76 24.60 20.09
N LYS A 171 5.72 25.37 19.77
CA LYS A 171 5.82 26.71 19.16
C LYS A 171 6.76 27.66 19.90
N TYR A 172 6.93 27.47 21.19
CA TYR A 172 7.82 28.27 22.06
C TYR A 172 9.20 27.61 22.24
N GLY A 173 9.46 26.45 21.66
CA GLY A 173 10.72 25.74 21.72
C GLY A 173 11.10 25.15 23.10
N LYS A 174 10.15 25.13 24.04
CA LYS A 174 10.39 24.74 25.45
C LYS A 174 10.03 23.27 25.75
N ILE A 175 9.04 22.73 25.05
CA ILE A 175 8.48 21.40 25.33
C ILE A 175 8.70 20.51 24.12
N PHE A 176 9.10 19.26 24.36
CA PHE A 176 9.17 18.23 23.33
C PHE A 176 7.81 17.55 23.20
N LEU A 177 7.26 17.57 22.00
CA LEU A 177 6.05 16.86 21.62
C LEU A 177 6.46 15.57 20.89
N TYR A 178 5.95 14.47 21.36
CA TYR A 178 6.23 13.16 20.79
C TYR A 178 5.07 12.72 19.93
N SER A 179 5.36 12.18 18.77
CA SER A 179 4.36 11.59 17.91
C SER A 179 4.82 10.23 17.40
N SER A 180 3.85 9.36 17.14
CA SER A 180 4.07 8.04 16.58
C SER A 180 2.97 7.73 15.58
N GLN A 181 3.34 7.08 14.49
CA GLN A 181 2.40 6.65 13.45
C GLN A 181 2.54 5.16 13.24
N VAL A 182 1.45 4.45 13.36
CA VAL A 182 1.32 3.04 12.99
C VAL A 182 0.68 2.96 11.63
N ILE A 183 1.43 2.50 10.64
CA ILE A 183 0.99 2.37 9.25
C ILE A 183 0.87 0.89 8.95
N PRO A 184 -0.35 0.36 8.76
CA PRO A 184 -0.56 -1.01 8.31
C PRO A 184 -0.31 -1.12 6.80
N ASN A 185 -0.22 -2.35 6.30
CA ASN A 185 -0.25 -2.61 4.87
C ASN A 185 -1.67 -2.40 4.29
N ARG A 186 -2.67 -2.82 5.05
CA ARG A 186 -4.10 -2.62 4.77
C ARG A 186 -4.80 -2.22 6.08
N GLY A 187 -5.63 -1.19 6.04
CA GLY A 187 -6.47 -0.79 7.18
C GLY A 187 -6.22 0.62 7.69
N ALA A 188 -6.81 0.93 8.82
CA ALA A 188 -6.78 2.24 9.43
C ALA A 188 -5.42 2.60 10.01
N TRP A 189 -4.98 3.83 9.79
CA TRP A 189 -3.78 4.38 10.40
C TRP A 189 -4.06 4.79 11.84
N LEU A 190 -3.10 4.55 12.73
CA LEU A 190 -3.10 5.07 14.08
C LEU A 190 -2.01 6.11 14.23
N GLU A 191 -2.40 7.32 14.57
CA GLU A 191 -1.47 8.43 14.83
C GLU A 191 -1.58 8.82 16.29
N TYR A 192 -0.49 8.65 17.02
CA TYR A 192 -0.39 9.02 18.43
C TYR A 192 0.33 10.34 18.58
N GLU A 193 -0.14 11.21 19.45
CA GLU A 193 0.50 12.49 19.74
C GLU A 193 0.41 12.83 21.22
N THR A 194 1.45 13.48 21.77
CA THR A 194 1.39 14.10 23.08
C THR A 194 1.07 15.59 22.92
N ASP A 195 0.31 16.16 23.84
CA ASP A 195 0.12 17.61 23.91
C ASP A 195 1.07 18.27 24.94
N ALA A 196 0.96 19.58 25.04
CA ALA A 196 1.78 20.37 26.00
C ALA A 196 1.45 20.08 27.48
N ASN A 197 0.35 19.40 27.76
CA ASN A 197 -0.07 18.99 29.10
C ASN A 197 0.26 17.54 29.39
N ASP A 198 1.14 16.93 28.63
CA ASP A 198 1.55 15.52 28.74
C ASP A 198 0.41 14.50 28.56
N VAL A 199 -0.66 14.88 27.89
CA VAL A 199 -1.78 14.00 27.56
C VAL A 199 -1.53 13.29 26.25
N PHE A 200 -1.72 11.97 26.23
CA PHE A 200 -1.65 11.15 25.04
C PHE A 200 -2.98 11.12 24.28
N TYR A 201 -2.93 11.47 23.04
CA TYR A 201 -4.05 11.37 22.12
C TYR A 201 -3.77 10.39 21.00
N VAL A 202 -4.83 9.83 20.46
CA VAL A 202 -4.79 9.01 19.25
C VAL A 202 -5.80 9.53 18.23
N LYS A 203 -5.39 9.53 16.96
CA LYS A 203 -6.27 9.72 15.79
C LYS A 203 -6.36 8.39 15.07
N VAL A 204 -7.56 7.95 14.79
CA VAL A 204 -7.83 6.75 14.01
C VAL A 204 -8.26 7.21 12.62
N ASP A 205 -7.50 6.80 11.61
CA ASP A 205 -7.77 7.09 10.19
C ASP A 205 -8.04 8.57 9.89
N ARG A 206 -7.18 9.45 10.42
CA ARG A 206 -7.26 10.93 10.28
C ARG A 206 -8.50 11.60 10.91
N ASN A 207 -9.28 10.88 11.69
CA ASN A 207 -10.40 11.43 12.42
C ASN A 207 -9.96 12.34 13.59
N LYS A 208 -10.93 12.93 14.28
CA LYS A 208 -10.69 13.76 15.45
C LYS A 208 -9.99 12.95 16.55
N LYS A 209 -9.02 13.57 17.21
CA LYS A 209 -8.26 12.93 18.29
C LYS A 209 -9.14 12.61 19.50
N VAL A 210 -8.82 11.48 20.13
CA VAL A 210 -9.38 11.04 21.41
C VAL A 210 -8.23 10.71 22.37
N PRO A 211 -8.44 10.76 23.70
CA PRO A 211 -7.46 10.22 24.64
C PRO A 211 -7.11 8.77 24.31
N VAL A 212 -5.84 8.39 24.40
CA VAL A 212 -5.41 7.04 24.06
C VAL A 212 -6.10 5.97 24.92
N THR A 213 -6.46 6.30 26.16
CA THR A 213 -7.19 5.42 27.08
C THR A 213 -8.55 5.01 26.54
N VAL A 214 -9.25 5.88 25.82
CA VAL A 214 -10.51 5.55 25.12
C VAL A 214 -10.29 4.41 24.11
N LEU A 215 -9.21 4.49 23.31
CA LEU A 215 -8.87 3.41 22.38
C LEU A 215 -8.51 2.12 23.12
N ILE A 216 -7.70 2.22 24.18
CA ILE A 216 -7.30 1.05 24.97
C ILE A 216 -8.53 0.35 25.56
N ARG A 217 -9.49 1.10 26.12
CA ARG A 217 -10.76 0.56 26.59
C ARG A 217 -11.57 -0.11 25.48
N ALA A 218 -11.66 0.57 24.33
CA ALA A 218 -12.36 0.02 23.17
C ALA A 218 -11.73 -1.26 22.60
N LEU A 219 -10.44 -1.49 22.86
CA LEU A 219 -9.73 -2.72 22.47
C LEU A 219 -9.85 -3.86 23.50
N GLY A 220 -10.55 -3.64 24.64
CA GLY A 220 -10.88 -4.69 25.60
C GLY A 220 -10.36 -4.47 27.02
N PHE A 221 -9.55 -3.44 27.31
CA PHE A 221 -9.03 -3.14 28.64
C PHE A 221 -9.90 -2.04 29.29
N GLY A 222 -11.03 -2.45 29.88
CA GLY A 222 -12.10 -1.55 30.28
C GLY A 222 -11.78 -0.66 31.46
N THR A 223 -11.07 -1.15 32.48
CA THR A 223 -10.87 -0.47 33.75
C THR A 223 -9.52 0.25 33.84
N ASN A 224 -9.43 1.28 34.69
CA ASN A 224 -8.15 1.96 34.96
C ASN A 224 -7.11 1.00 35.54
N ALA A 225 -7.55 0.08 36.38
CA ALA A 225 -6.67 -0.91 37.03
C ALA A 225 -6.01 -1.82 35.94
N GLU A 226 -6.78 -2.33 35.02
CA GLU A 226 -6.24 -3.15 33.91
C GLU A 226 -5.25 -2.36 33.03
N ILE A 227 -5.53 -1.11 32.76
CA ILE A 227 -4.63 -0.26 31.97
C ILE A 227 -3.32 -0.01 32.74
N ILE A 228 -3.38 0.27 34.04
CA ILE A 228 -2.19 0.47 34.87
C ILE A 228 -1.40 -0.83 35.02
N ASP A 229 -2.06 -1.98 35.13
CA ASP A 229 -1.39 -3.29 35.24
C ASP A 229 -0.53 -3.59 34.00
N ILE A 230 -1.00 -3.18 32.80
CA ILE A 230 -0.29 -3.42 31.54
C ILE A 230 0.82 -2.39 31.29
N PHE A 231 0.54 -1.10 31.49
CA PHE A 231 1.43 0.00 31.09
C PHE A 231 2.25 0.57 32.25
N GLY A 232 1.91 0.21 33.49
CA GLY A 232 2.50 0.81 34.69
C GLY A 232 1.91 2.19 35.01
N GLU A 233 2.34 2.75 36.14
CA GLU A 233 1.96 4.09 36.60
C GLU A 233 2.79 5.17 35.89
N GLU A 234 2.61 5.29 34.58
CA GLU A 234 3.29 6.32 33.79
C GLU A 234 2.59 7.68 33.98
N PRO A 235 3.30 8.77 34.36
CA PRO A 235 2.68 10.05 34.64
C PRO A 235 1.82 10.61 33.49
N LYS A 236 2.26 10.40 32.25
CA LYS A 236 1.50 10.85 31.07
C LYS A 236 0.22 10.03 30.86
N LEU A 237 0.25 8.76 31.19
CA LEU A 237 -0.92 7.89 31.14
C LEU A 237 -1.95 8.32 32.19
N LEU A 238 -1.50 8.61 33.42
CA LEU A 238 -2.35 9.09 34.50
C LEU A 238 -3.01 10.43 34.14
N ALA A 239 -2.24 11.40 33.60
CA ALA A 239 -2.78 12.67 33.09
C ALA A 239 -3.78 12.45 31.95
N THR A 240 -3.59 11.42 31.13
CA THR A 240 -4.54 11.07 30.06
C THR A 240 -5.83 10.48 30.62
N MET A 241 -5.75 9.64 31.66
CA MET A 241 -6.92 9.09 32.35
C MET A 241 -7.79 10.18 32.99
N GLU A 242 -7.21 11.27 33.51
CA GLU A 242 -7.96 12.41 34.03
C GLU A 242 -8.75 13.16 32.96
N LYS A 243 -8.28 13.10 31.70
CA LYS A 243 -8.97 13.71 30.55
C LYS A 243 -9.99 12.79 29.88
N ASP A 244 -9.91 11.49 30.17
CA ASP A 244 -10.82 10.49 29.65
C ASP A 244 -12.16 10.57 30.38
N THR A 245 -13.24 10.72 29.63
CA THR A 245 -14.61 10.74 30.17
C THR A 245 -15.20 9.33 30.29
N SER A 246 -14.56 8.33 29.69
CA SER A 246 -14.99 6.94 29.75
C SER A 246 -14.39 6.21 30.94
N THR A 247 -15.15 5.31 31.56
CA THR A 247 -14.74 4.55 32.75
C THR A 247 -14.71 3.05 32.53
N ASN A 248 -15.34 2.60 31.46
CA ASN A 248 -15.49 1.17 31.16
C ASN A 248 -15.41 0.90 29.64
N TYR A 249 -15.42 -0.38 29.27
CA TYR A 249 -15.36 -0.84 27.89
C TYR A 249 -16.47 -0.27 27.01
N GLN A 250 -17.72 -0.29 27.49
CA GLN A 250 -18.88 0.16 26.69
C GLN A 250 -18.82 1.67 26.41
N GLU A 251 -18.47 2.45 27.43
CA GLU A 251 -18.29 3.90 27.23
C GLU A 251 -17.11 4.21 26.30
N GLY A 252 -16.02 3.49 26.41
CA GLY A 252 -14.86 3.62 25.53
C GLY A 252 -15.21 3.36 24.07
N ILE A 253 -15.93 2.26 23.79
CA ILE A 253 -16.40 1.93 22.43
C ILE A 253 -17.33 3.01 21.89
N LEU A 254 -18.31 3.47 22.67
CA LEU A 254 -19.25 4.48 22.22
C LEU A 254 -18.59 5.84 21.98
N GLU A 255 -17.65 6.25 22.83
CA GLU A 255 -16.93 7.52 22.65
C GLU A 255 -16.04 7.45 21.38
N LEU A 256 -15.37 6.33 21.13
CA LEU A 256 -14.61 6.11 19.89
C LEU A 256 -15.52 6.10 18.66
N TYR A 257 -16.65 5.38 18.72
CA TYR A 257 -17.63 5.32 17.63
C TYR A 257 -18.19 6.69 17.26
N LYS A 258 -18.53 7.52 18.24
CA LYS A 258 -19.00 8.90 18.06
C LYS A 258 -18.01 9.77 17.28
N LYS A 259 -16.71 9.50 17.42
CA LYS A 259 -15.67 10.22 16.64
C LYS A 259 -15.48 9.65 15.25
N LEU A 260 -15.62 8.34 15.09
CA LEU A 260 -15.47 7.65 13.79
C LEU A 260 -16.70 7.89 12.88
N ARG A 261 -17.90 7.89 13.49
CA ARG A 261 -19.20 8.02 12.78
C ARG A 261 -20.05 9.13 13.38
N PRO A 262 -19.65 10.39 13.20
CA PRO A 262 -20.42 11.52 13.76
C PRO A 262 -21.82 11.58 13.11
N GLY A 263 -22.86 11.63 13.95
CA GLY A 263 -24.25 11.75 13.50
C GLY A 263 -25.02 10.44 13.39
N GLU A 264 -24.38 9.30 13.55
CA GLU A 264 -25.07 8.01 13.61
C GLU A 264 -25.60 7.73 15.03
N PRO A 265 -26.72 6.97 15.14
CA PRO A 265 -27.25 6.56 16.45
C PRO A 265 -26.22 5.73 17.22
N LEU A 266 -26.08 5.99 18.50
CA LEU A 266 -25.14 5.26 19.35
C LEU A 266 -25.74 3.91 19.75
N SER A 267 -25.14 2.83 19.28
CA SER A 267 -25.43 1.44 19.65
C SER A 267 -24.13 0.72 19.98
N VAL A 268 -24.11 0.00 21.09
CA VAL A 268 -22.92 -0.76 21.52
C VAL A 268 -22.59 -1.83 20.50
N ASP A 269 -23.60 -2.55 20.01
CA ASP A 269 -23.40 -3.64 19.05
C ASP A 269 -22.82 -3.13 17.72
N SER A 270 -23.33 -1.99 17.21
CA SER A 270 -22.81 -1.38 15.98
C SER A 270 -21.40 -0.85 16.16
N ALA A 271 -21.09 -0.28 17.32
CA ALA A 271 -19.79 0.23 17.66
C ALA A 271 -18.76 -0.90 17.80
N GLU A 272 -19.14 -2.00 18.46
CA GLU A 272 -18.31 -3.19 18.60
C GLU A 272 -18.03 -3.85 17.24
N ALA A 273 -19.05 -4.01 16.41
CA ALA A 273 -18.90 -4.54 15.06
C ALA A 273 -17.95 -3.67 14.20
N LEU A 274 -18.07 -2.34 14.30
CA LEU A 274 -17.19 -1.42 13.58
C LEU A 274 -15.74 -1.54 14.02
N ILE A 275 -15.47 -1.49 15.33
CA ILE A 275 -14.11 -1.51 15.88
C ILE A 275 -13.48 -2.88 15.68
N SER A 276 -14.22 -3.96 15.91
CA SER A 276 -13.76 -5.31 15.65
C SER A 276 -13.41 -5.51 14.17
N GLY A 277 -14.27 -5.07 13.26
CA GLY A 277 -14.00 -5.12 11.84
C GLY A 277 -12.80 -4.25 11.39
N MET A 278 -12.57 -3.14 12.07
CA MET A 278 -11.49 -2.20 11.72
C MET A 278 -10.10 -2.72 12.11
N PHE A 279 -9.96 -3.45 13.24
CA PHE A 279 -8.65 -3.83 13.78
C PHE A 279 -8.40 -5.34 13.83
N PHE A 280 -9.46 -6.16 13.87
CA PHE A 280 -9.34 -7.60 14.10
C PHE A 280 -9.85 -8.45 12.94
N ASP A 281 -10.47 -7.86 11.92
CA ASP A 281 -10.84 -8.58 10.69
C ASP A 281 -9.62 -8.68 9.75
N PRO A 282 -9.09 -9.89 9.47
CA PRO A 282 -7.94 -10.06 8.59
C PRO A 282 -8.16 -9.54 7.16
N ARG A 283 -9.40 -9.44 6.72
CA ARG A 283 -9.76 -8.89 5.40
C ARG A 283 -9.65 -7.37 5.35
N ARG A 284 -9.76 -6.69 6.51
CA ARG A 284 -9.79 -5.23 6.61
C ARG A 284 -8.52 -4.65 7.21
N TYR A 285 -7.79 -5.41 8.03
CA TYR A 285 -6.58 -4.95 8.69
C TYR A 285 -5.46 -5.98 8.60
N ASP A 286 -4.33 -5.58 8.06
CA ASP A 286 -3.13 -6.42 8.01
C ASP A 286 -1.86 -5.57 8.05
N LEU A 287 -0.89 -5.98 8.86
CA LEU A 287 0.45 -5.40 8.90
C LEU A 287 1.37 -5.97 7.83
N ALA A 288 1.02 -7.11 7.24
CA ALA A 288 1.85 -7.94 6.39
C ALA A 288 3.20 -8.34 7.03
N LYS A 289 3.97 -9.18 6.36
CA LYS A 289 5.27 -9.67 6.86
C LYS A 289 6.27 -8.55 7.13
N VAL A 290 6.33 -7.57 6.23
CA VAL A 290 7.26 -6.42 6.34
C VAL A 290 6.90 -5.52 7.51
N GLY A 291 5.62 -5.19 7.68
CA GLY A 291 5.13 -4.40 8.81
C GLY A 291 5.40 -5.09 10.13
N ARG A 292 5.07 -6.37 10.24
CA ARG A 292 5.31 -7.19 11.45
C ARG A 292 6.80 -7.24 11.80
N TYR A 293 7.67 -7.51 10.82
CA TYR A 293 9.11 -7.50 11.04
C TYR A 293 9.61 -6.14 11.57
N LYS A 294 9.18 -5.03 10.97
CA LYS A 294 9.59 -3.69 11.41
C LYS A 294 9.07 -3.35 12.80
N PHE A 295 7.86 -3.77 13.14
CA PHE A 295 7.32 -3.65 14.50
C PHE A 295 8.17 -4.40 15.50
N ASN A 296 8.37 -5.69 15.29
CA ASN A 296 9.14 -6.54 16.19
C ASN A 296 10.55 -5.98 16.40
N LYS A 297 11.21 -5.54 15.32
CA LYS A 297 12.55 -4.95 15.40
C LYS A 297 12.60 -3.66 16.23
N LYS A 298 11.61 -2.76 16.05
CA LYS A 298 11.59 -1.46 16.76
C LYS A 298 11.16 -1.58 18.21
N LEU A 299 10.25 -2.49 18.52
CA LEU A 299 9.73 -2.72 19.87
C LEU A 299 10.50 -3.80 20.61
N SER A 300 11.58 -4.36 20.01
CA SER A 300 12.41 -5.41 20.59
C SER A 300 11.63 -6.68 20.96
N PHE A 301 10.51 -6.95 20.27
CA PHE A 301 9.83 -8.22 20.42
C PHE A 301 10.65 -9.33 19.75
N LYS A 302 10.78 -10.46 20.46
CA LYS A 302 11.39 -11.66 19.89
C LYS A 302 10.45 -12.18 18.79
N SER A 303 10.97 -12.26 17.56
CA SER A 303 10.26 -12.86 16.40
C SER A 303 10.27 -14.37 16.52
#